data_11dfae6d368354361069dc693455f04c
#
_entry.id   11dfae6d368354361069dc693455f04c
#
_cell.length_a   1.000
_cell.length_b   1.000
_cell.length_c   1.000
_cell.angle_alpha   90.00
_cell.angle_beta   90.00
_cell.angle_gamma   90.00
#
_symmetry.space_group_name_H-M   'P 1'
#
loop_
_entity.id
_entity.type
_entity.pdbx_description
1 polymer ?
#
loop_
_entity_poly.entity_id
_entity_poly.type
_entity_poly.pdbx_seq_one_letter_code
_entity_poly.pdbx_strand_id
1 'polypeptide(L)'
;QFPFGTDKEGNPVTGFYAGRTHDIIANTNCILGAAVNEHILESILDFMKKYKIRSYDEKTGTGLFRHVLLRYGFTTKEIMVCFVVNKDKADKSGEWFPHQKELVEELAKIDGMTSITASPNTKRTNVIMGDTFEVLWGQGYITDYIGSVKYQISPLSFYQVNPVQTEKLYSQALEYAGLKGDETVWDLYCGIGTISLFLAQKAKQVYGVEIVPPAIDDARENALLNGIEN
;
A
#
# COMPACT_ATOMS: atom_id res chain seq x y z
N GLN A 1 2.40 7.24 0.15
CA GLN A 1 3.68 6.88 -0.48
C GLN A 1 4.64 8.03 -0.30
N PHE A 2 5.82 7.74 0.23
CA PHE A 2 6.83 8.74 0.56
C PHE A 2 8.13 8.39 -0.17
N PRO A 3 8.63 9.26 -1.06
CA PRO A 3 9.95 9.09 -1.68
C PRO A 3 11.07 9.32 -0.66
N PHE A 4 12.18 8.61 -0.83
CA PHE A 4 13.43 8.90 -0.13
C PHE A 4 14.37 9.70 -1.03
N GLY A 5 15.04 10.69 -0.45
CA GLY A 5 16.03 11.51 -1.11
C GLY A 5 17.17 11.89 -0.17
N THR A 6 18.01 12.79 -0.64
CA THR A 6 19.15 13.27 0.12
C THR A 6 19.14 14.80 0.13
N ASP A 7 19.29 15.41 1.29
CA ASP A 7 19.39 16.86 1.43
C ASP A 7 20.77 17.38 0.96
N LYS A 8 20.96 18.70 1.05
CA LYS A 8 22.21 19.36 0.63
C LYS A 8 23.42 19.01 1.53
N GLU A 9 23.14 18.55 2.74
CA GLU A 9 24.13 18.12 3.73
C GLU A 9 24.46 16.62 3.63
N GLY A 10 23.77 15.88 2.76
CA GLY A 10 23.99 14.46 2.55
C GLY A 10 23.18 13.55 3.46
N ASN A 11 22.21 14.08 4.22
CA ASN A 11 21.35 13.29 5.07
C ASN A 11 20.16 12.71 4.28
N PRO A 12 19.68 11.52 4.62
CA PRO A 12 18.44 11.00 4.05
C PRO A 12 17.25 11.85 4.51
N VAL A 13 16.36 12.13 3.57
CA VAL A 13 15.10 12.84 3.80
C VAL A 13 13.96 12.07 3.13
N THR A 14 12.73 12.28 3.64
CA THR A 14 11.51 11.79 3.03
C THR A 14 10.42 12.85 3.11
N GLY A 15 9.42 12.77 2.24
CA GLY A 15 8.33 13.74 2.19
C GLY A 15 7.59 13.70 0.87
N PHE A 16 7.49 14.85 0.20
CA PHE A 16 6.75 14.97 -1.05
C PHE A 16 7.58 15.69 -2.11
N TYR A 17 7.36 15.33 -3.37
CA TYR A 17 7.99 16.03 -4.48
C TYR A 17 7.51 17.49 -4.59
N ALA A 18 8.44 18.41 -4.75
CA ALA A 18 8.14 19.79 -5.10
C ALA A 18 7.50 19.82 -6.50
N GLY A 19 6.54 20.72 -6.68
CA GLY A 19 5.80 20.80 -7.94
C GLY A 19 6.71 20.94 -9.17
N ARG A 20 6.49 20.07 -10.16
CA ARG A 20 7.26 20.00 -11.42
C ARG A 20 8.74 19.64 -11.26
N THR A 21 9.14 19.09 -10.13
CA THR A 21 10.52 18.62 -9.88
C THR A 21 10.47 17.26 -9.20
N HIS A 22 11.65 16.62 -9.04
CA HIS A 22 11.83 15.43 -8.20
C HIS A 22 12.61 15.78 -6.91
N ASP A 23 12.72 17.06 -6.59
CA ASP A 23 13.28 17.51 -5.32
C ASP A 23 12.27 17.23 -4.20
N ILE A 24 12.74 16.70 -3.09
CA ILE A 24 11.89 16.32 -1.96
C ILE A 24 11.79 17.48 -0.98
N ILE A 25 10.56 17.90 -0.72
CA ILE A 25 10.24 18.75 0.44
C ILE A 25 10.12 17.81 1.63
N ALA A 26 11.07 17.90 2.57
CA ALA A 26 11.09 17.06 3.75
C ALA A 26 9.82 17.28 4.59
N ASN A 27 9.07 16.21 4.84
CA ASN A 27 7.86 16.23 5.64
C ASN A 27 7.55 14.81 6.13
N THR A 28 7.70 14.58 7.42
CA THR A 28 7.32 13.31 8.08
C THR A 28 5.95 13.41 8.75
N ASN A 29 5.49 14.63 9.05
CA ASN A 29 4.23 14.90 9.76
C ASN A 29 3.20 15.52 8.81
N CYS A 30 2.59 14.69 7.98
CA CYS A 30 1.51 15.10 7.09
C CYS A 30 0.16 14.99 7.81
N ILE A 31 -0.54 16.11 7.98
CA ILE A 31 -1.85 16.19 8.65
C ILE A 31 -2.94 15.32 7.98
N LEU A 32 -2.77 14.96 6.71
CA LEU A 32 -3.68 14.06 5.99
C LEU A 32 -3.37 12.57 6.22
N GLY A 33 -2.20 12.27 6.79
CA GLY A 33 -1.79 10.91 7.10
C GLY A 33 -2.24 10.45 8.48
N ALA A 34 -2.09 9.15 8.76
CA ALA A 34 -2.22 8.63 10.10
C ALA A 34 -1.07 9.16 10.99
N ALA A 35 -1.36 9.52 12.25
CA ALA A 35 -0.36 10.08 13.16
C ALA A 35 0.87 9.17 13.34
N VAL A 36 0.68 7.85 13.26
CA VAL A 36 1.76 6.85 13.37
C VAL A 36 2.77 6.95 12.22
N ASN A 37 2.41 7.55 11.08
CA ASN A 37 3.32 7.69 9.93
C ASN A 37 4.58 8.45 10.29
N GLU A 38 4.48 9.51 11.11
CA GLU A 38 5.63 10.30 11.56
C GLU A 38 6.67 9.41 12.24
N HIS A 39 6.24 8.65 13.24
CA HIS A 39 7.12 7.75 13.98
C HIS A 39 7.78 6.68 13.07
N ILE A 40 7.01 6.08 12.15
CA ILE A 40 7.53 5.11 11.19
C ILE A 40 8.60 5.74 10.30
N LEU A 41 8.31 6.92 9.73
CA LEU A 41 9.22 7.60 8.82
C LEU A 41 10.50 8.04 9.53
N GLU A 42 10.41 8.54 10.74
CA GLU A 42 11.58 8.92 11.55
C GLU A 42 12.45 7.72 11.90
N SER A 43 11.86 6.60 12.34
CA SER A 43 12.59 5.34 12.59
C SER A 43 13.35 4.89 11.34
N ILE A 44 12.73 4.96 10.15
CA ILE A 44 13.38 4.59 8.89
C ILE A 44 14.54 5.56 8.56
N LEU A 45 14.35 6.87 8.73
CA LEU A 45 15.40 7.87 8.46
C LEU A 45 16.59 7.71 9.41
N ASP A 46 16.35 7.47 10.69
CA ASP A 46 17.40 7.23 11.67
C ASP A 46 18.17 5.94 11.39
N PHE A 47 17.47 4.88 10.99
CA PHE A 47 18.08 3.65 10.51
C PHE A 47 18.95 3.89 9.27
N MET A 48 18.47 4.65 8.27
CA MET A 48 19.23 5.00 7.09
C MET A 48 20.51 5.78 7.43
N LYS A 49 20.43 6.73 8.36
CA LYS A 49 21.61 7.49 8.86
C LYS A 49 22.59 6.56 9.57
N LYS A 50 22.12 5.75 10.50
CA LYS A 50 22.92 4.83 11.31
C LYS A 50 23.75 3.87 10.44
N TYR A 51 23.12 3.28 9.44
CA TYR A 51 23.74 2.26 8.58
C TYR A 51 24.24 2.81 7.23
N LYS A 52 24.18 4.12 7.03
CA LYS A 52 24.61 4.81 5.79
C LYS A 52 23.93 4.22 4.55
N ILE A 53 22.65 3.87 4.67
CA ILE A 53 21.82 3.39 3.56
C ILE A 53 21.46 4.60 2.70
N ARG A 54 21.80 4.51 1.41
CA ARG A 54 21.60 5.60 0.46
C ARG A 54 20.18 5.56 -0.11
N SER A 55 19.54 6.72 -0.13
CA SER A 55 18.35 6.94 -0.93
C SER A 55 18.63 6.82 -2.42
N TYR A 56 17.63 6.39 -3.19
CA TYR A 56 17.72 6.30 -4.64
C TYR A 56 17.81 7.70 -5.25
N ASP A 57 18.77 7.87 -6.13
CA ASP A 57 18.92 9.06 -6.97
C ASP A 57 18.49 8.73 -8.39
N GLU A 58 17.41 9.34 -8.86
CA GLU A 58 16.84 9.10 -10.19
C GLU A 58 17.78 9.52 -11.33
N LYS A 59 18.65 10.52 -11.10
CA LYS A 59 19.59 11.01 -12.13
C LYS A 59 20.66 9.97 -12.42
N THR A 60 21.20 9.38 -11.36
CA THR A 60 22.28 8.38 -11.47
C THR A 60 21.78 6.95 -11.54
N GLY A 61 20.58 6.69 -11.05
CA GLY A 61 20.01 5.35 -10.90
C GLY A 61 20.66 4.54 -9.79
N THR A 62 21.30 5.20 -8.83
CA THR A 62 22.02 4.57 -7.72
C THR A 62 21.33 4.85 -6.39
N GLY A 63 21.68 4.08 -5.35
CA GLY A 63 21.02 4.13 -4.06
C GLY A 63 20.03 2.98 -3.91
N LEU A 64 19.58 2.70 -2.68
CA LEU A 64 18.83 1.50 -2.35
C LEU A 64 17.36 1.80 -2.07
N PHE A 65 17.04 2.69 -1.14
CA PHE A 65 15.67 3.01 -0.80
C PHE A 65 15.07 4.04 -1.75
N ARG A 66 14.01 3.65 -2.46
CA ARG A 66 13.29 4.53 -3.39
C ARG A 66 12.11 5.21 -2.71
N HIS A 67 11.20 4.40 -2.17
CA HIS A 67 9.98 4.86 -1.53
C HIS A 67 9.65 3.96 -0.34
N VAL A 68 8.77 4.46 0.52
CA VAL A 68 7.99 3.64 1.44
C VAL A 68 6.51 3.88 1.20
N LEU A 69 5.75 2.79 1.07
CA LEU A 69 4.30 2.81 1.08
C LEU A 69 3.85 2.50 2.51
N LEU A 70 3.07 3.39 3.10
CA LEU A 70 2.39 3.19 4.37
C LEU A 70 0.89 3.03 4.10
N ARG A 71 0.30 2.00 4.67
CA ARG A 71 -1.15 1.80 4.69
C ARG A 71 -1.62 1.69 6.12
N TYR A 72 -2.75 2.29 6.39
CA TYR A 72 -3.38 2.29 7.69
C TYR A 72 -4.85 1.91 7.54
N GLY A 73 -5.26 0.81 8.16
CA GLY A 73 -6.66 0.39 8.23
C GLY A 73 -7.45 1.35 9.13
N PHE A 74 -8.40 2.06 8.54
CA PHE A 74 -9.15 3.09 9.27
C PHE A 74 -9.99 2.49 10.40
N THR A 75 -10.62 1.34 10.15
CA THR A 75 -11.45 0.62 11.13
C THR A 75 -10.62 -0.31 12.01
N THR A 76 -9.75 -1.10 11.39
CA THR A 76 -8.98 -2.16 12.06
C THR A 76 -7.77 -1.64 12.83
N LYS A 77 -7.24 -0.45 12.44
CA LYS A 77 -5.99 0.13 12.94
C LYS A 77 -4.75 -0.67 12.54
N GLU A 78 -4.88 -1.64 11.66
CA GLU A 78 -3.78 -2.40 11.11
C GLU A 78 -2.85 -1.53 10.27
N ILE A 79 -1.54 -1.75 10.38
CA ILE A 79 -0.50 -0.97 9.70
C ILE A 79 0.30 -1.88 8.78
N MET A 80 0.53 -1.37 7.57
CA MET A 80 1.46 -1.97 6.62
C MET A 80 2.56 -0.99 6.26
N VAL A 81 3.79 -1.50 6.22
CA VAL A 81 4.97 -0.82 5.67
C VAL A 81 5.49 -1.63 4.50
N CYS A 82 5.62 -1.02 3.33
CA CYS A 82 6.25 -1.66 2.17
C CYS A 82 7.42 -0.80 1.68
N PHE A 83 8.63 -1.35 1.77
CA PHE A 83 9.84 -0.72 1.25
C PHE A 83 9.95 -0.94 -0.24
N VAL A 84 10.06 0.12 -1.03
CA VAL A 84 10.39 0.02 -2.45
C VAL A 84 11.90 0.16 -2.59
N VAL A 85 12.54 -0.93 -3.04
CA VAL A 85 13.99 -1.03 -3.08
C VAL A 85 14.53 -1.15 -4.51
N ASN A 86 15.64 -0.43 -4.78
CA ASN A 86 16.37 -0.51 -6.05
C ASN A 86 17.28 -1.74 -6.06
N LYS A 87 16.68 -2.92 -6.10
CA LYS A 87 17.38 -4.21 -6.07
C LYS A 87 16.50 -5.26 -6.74
N ASP A 88 17.07 -6.14 -7.54
CA ASP A 88 16.29 -7.16 -8.29
C ASP A 88 15.95 -8.38 -7.43
N LYS A 89 16.79 -8.68 -6.42
CA LYS A 89 16.61 -9.83 -5.54
C LYS A 89 17.27 -9.59 -4.19
N ALA A 90 16.82 -10.31 -3.20
CA ALA A 90 17.48 -10.38 -1.90
C ALA A 90 18.94 -10.85 -2.05
N ASP A 91 19.77 -10.58 -1.06
CA ASP A 91 21.14 -11.08 -1.02
C ASP A 91 21.17 -12.57 -0.64
N LYS A 92 22.39 -13.12 -0.44
CA LYS A 92 22.58 -14.54 -0.08
C LYS A 92 22.00 -14.92 1.29
N SER A 93 21.78 -13.94 2.17
CA SER A 93 21.13 -14.14 3.46
C SER A 93 19.60 -14.01 3.39
N GLY A 94 19.05 -13.68 2.22
CA GLY A 94 17.62 -13.39 2.03
C GLY A 94 17.22 -11.96 2.39
N GLU A 95 18.20 -11.06 2.60
CA GLU A 95 17.92 -9.68 2.98
C GLU A 95 17.84 -8.76 1.76
N TRP A 96 16.84 -7.91 1.76
CA TRP A 96 16.63 -6.87 0.74
C TRP A 96 17.50 -5.64 0.97
N PHE A 97 17.88 -5.39 2.22
CA PHE A 97 18.77 -4.29 2.61
C PHE A 97 19.59 -4.68 3.85
N PRO A 98 20.78 -4.08 4.03
CA PRO A 98 21.64 -4.38 5.17
C PRO A 98 20.93 -4.13 6.50
N HIS A 99 21.13 -4.98 7.48
CA HIS A 99 20.54 -4.90 8.82
C HIS A 99 18.99 -4.95 8.83
N GLN A 100 18.38 -5.58 7.83
CA GLN A 100 16.93 -5.69 7.66
C GLN A 100 16.23 -6.14 8.93
N LYS A 101 16.75 -7.15 9.61
CA LYS A 101 16.15 -7.70 10.85
C LYS A 101 15.97 -6.64 11.91
N GLU A 102 16.98 -5.78 12.11
CA GLU A 102 16.92 -4.74 13.15
C GLU A 102 15.78 -3.76 12.89
N LEU A 103 15.66 -3.24 11.64
CA LEU A 103 14.57 -2.32 11.29
C LEU A 103 13.21 -3.00 11.39
N VAL A 104 13.10 -4.23 10.90
CA VAL A 104 11.86 -5.00 10.95
C VAL A 104 11.44 -5.26 12.41
N GLU A 105 12.36 -5.65 13.30
CA GLU A 105 12.07 -5.86 14.72
C GLU A 105 11.71 -4.56 15.44
N GLU A 106 12.27 -3.43 15.05
CA GLU A 106 11.90 -2.12 15.58
C GLU A 106 10.50 -1.73 15.16
N LEU A 107 10.19 -1.77 13.85
CA LEU A 107 8.88 -1.42 13.33
C LEU A 107 7.78 -2.37 13.80
N ALA A 108 8.08 -3.66 13.98
CA ALA A 108 7.12 -4.66 14.46
C ALA A 108 6.62 -4.40 15.90
N LYS A 109 7.32 -3.56 16.67
CA LYS A 109 6.88 -3.16 18.03
C LYS A 109 5.82 -2.07 18.02
N ILE A 110 5.60 -1.41 16.88
CA ILE A 110 4.58 -0.37 16.75
C ILE A 110 3.21 -1.00 16.86
N ASP A 111 2.38 -0.46 17.75
CA ASP A 111 1.02 -0.96 17.95
C ASP A 111 0.20 -0.87 16.66
N GLY A 112 -0.47 -1.97 16.31
CA GLY A 112 -1.19 -2.12 15.05
C GLY A 112 -0.32 -2.57 13.86
N MET A 113 1.01 -2.68 13.99
CA MET A 113 1.84 -3.20 12.90
C MET A 113 1.42 -4.63 12.56
N THR A 114 1.07 -4.86 11.29
CA THR A 114 0.51 -6.13 10.83
C THR A 114 1.31 -6.73 9.67
N SER A 115 1.91 -5.87 8.86
CA SER A 115 2.63 -6.30 7.65
C SER A 115 3.84 -5.41 7.38
N ILE A 116 5.00 -6.03 7.16
CA ILE A 116 6.20 -5.37 6.66
C ILE A 116 6.68 -6.15 5.44
N THR A 117 6.81 -5.47 4.32
CA THR A 117 7.10 -6.06 3.02
C THR A 117 8.20 -5.28 2.27
N ALA A 118 8.78 -5.89 1.24
CA ALA A 118 9.66 -5.22 0.29
C ALA A 118 9.18 -5.46 -1.14
N SER A 119 9.17 -4.40 -1.95
CA SER A 119 8.84 -4.45 -3.37
C SER A 119 10.07 -4.06 -4.19
N PRO A 120 10.64 -4.99 -4.97
CA PRO A 120 11.80 -4.71 -5.83
C PRO A 120 11.38 -3.85 -7.02
N ASN A 121 12.06 -2.73 -7.25
CA ASN A 121 11.86 -1.91 -8.43
C ASN A 121 13.17 -1.27 -8.89
N THR A 122 13.78 -1.83 -9.93
CA THR A 122 15.00 -1.30 -10.58
C THR A 122 14.68 -0.53 -11.86
N LYS A 123 13.40 -0.48 -12.27
CA LYS A 123 12.97 0.20 -13.49
C LYS A 123 13.13 1.72 -13.35
N ARG A 124 13.65 2.36 -14.40
CA ARG A 124 13.75 3.83 -14.49
C ARG A 124 12.48 4.40 -15.11
N THR A 125 11.38 4.29 -14.40
CA THR A 125 10.06 4.78 -14.82
C THR A 125 9.39 5.51 -13.66
N ASN A 126 8.28 6.19 -13.95
CA ASN A 126 7.47 6.87 -12.91
C ASN A 126 6.63 5.88 -12.07
N VAL A 127 6.69 4.58 -12.36
CA VAL A 127 6.00 3.56 -11.56
C VAL A 127 6.76 3.37 -10.25
N ILE A 128 6.09 3.60 -9.15
CA ILE A 128 6.67 3.55 -7.80
C ILE A 128 6.88 2.11 -7.35
N MET A 129 5.82 1.30 -7.37
CA MET A 129 5.85 -0.08 -6.91
C MET A 129 6.48 -0.99 -7.96
N GLY A 130 7.13 -2.06 -7.52
CA GLY A 130 7.52 -3.16 -8.41
C GLY A 130 6.32 -4.02 -8.81
N ASP A 131 6.57 -5.03 -9.64
CA ASP A 131 5.54 -5.96 -10.09
C ASP A 131 5.20 -7.03 -9.02
N THR A 132 6.05 -7.16 -8.01
CA THR A 132 5.93 -8.15 -6.92
C THR A 132 6.31 -7.53 -5.58
N PHE A 133 6.01 -8.26 -4.52
CA PHE A 133 6.52 -7.96 -3.19
C PHE A 133 6.86 -9.26 -2.43
N GLU A 134 7.69 -9.14 -1.42
CA GLU A 134 8.01 -10.22 -0.48
C GLU A 134 7.69 -9.79 0.96
N VAL A 135 7.21 -10.75 1.75
CA VAL A 135 6.88 -10.52 3.16
C VAL A 135 8.15 -10.63 3.99
N LEU A 136 8.47 -9.57 4.72
CA LEU A 136 9.59 -9.53 5.65
C LEU A 136 9.15 -9.90 7.07
N TRP A 137 7.92 -9.52 7.44
CA TRP A 137 7.32 -9.83 8.73
C TRP A 137 5.79 -9.72 8.68
N GLY A 138 5.12 -10.51 9.50
CA GLY A 138 3.66 -10.54 9.58
C GLY A 138 3.02 -11.19 8.36
N GLN A 139 1.88 -10.68 7.96
CA GLN A 139 1.15 -11.14 6.77
C GLN A 139 1.39 -10.20 5.58
N GLY A 140 1.14 -10.65 4.36
CA GLY A 140 1.37 -9.84 3.14
C GLY A 140 0.29 -8.78 2.85
N TYR A 141 -0.59 -8.49 3.79
CA TYR A 141 -1.73 -7.59 3.64
C TYR A 141 -2.11 -6.95 4.98
N ILE A 142 -2.97 -5.95 4.93
CA ILE A 142 -3.80 -5.50 6.05
C ILE A 142 -5.26 -5.72 5.71
N THR A 143 -6.13 -5.65 6.71
CA THR A 143 -7.58 -5.68 6.49
C THR A 143 -8.23 -4.35 6.84
N ASP A 144 -9.29 -3.98 6.13
CA ASP A 144 -10.13 -2.84 6.50
C ASP A 144 -11.56 -3.06 5.98
N TYR A 145 -12.46 -2.14 6.28
CA TYR A 145 -13.87 -2.23 5.96
C TYR A 145 -14.34 -1.05 5.10
N ILE A 146 -15.26 -1.32 4.18
CA ILE A 146 -16.14 -0.32 3.56
C ILE A 146 -17.57 -0.75 3.88
N GLY A 147 -18.24 0.01 4.77
CA GLY A 147 -19.51 -0.42 5.36
C GLY A 147 -19.34 -1.74 6.12
N SER A 148 -20.10 -2.76 5.75
CA SER A 148 -20.03 -4.10 6.36
C SER A 148 -19.07 -5.06 5.65
N VAL A 149 -18.53 -4.69 4.49
CA VAL A 149 -17.66 -5.57 3.69
C VAL A 149 -16.21 -5.42 4.11
N LYS A 150 -15.57 -6.53 4.43
CA LYS A 150 -14.16 -6.62 4.82
C LYS A 150 -13.28 -6.86 3.60
N TYR A 151 -12.14 -6.20 3.54
CA TYR A 151 -11.18 -6.35 2.45
C TYR A 151 -9.79 -6.66 2.97
N GLN A 152 -9.12 -7.61 2.32
CA GLN A 152 -7.66 -7.76 2.38
C GLN A 152 -7.04 -6.82 1.36
N ILE A 153 -6.01 -6.09 1.78
CA ILE A 153 -5.38 -5.03 1.00
C ILE A 153 -3.89 -5.30 0.97
N SER A 154 -3.37 -5.79 -0.15
CA SER A 154 -1.94 -6.02 -0.36
C SER A 154 -1.18 -4.73 -0.68
N PRO A 155 0.16 -4.72 -0.70
CA PRO A 155 0.92 -3.54 -1.13
C PRO A 155 0.58 -3.08 -2.55
N LEU A 156 0.26 -4.02 -3.45
CA LEU A 156 -0.02 -3.75 -4.86
C LEU A 156 -1.49 -3.43 -5.16
N SER A 157 -2.40 -3.71 -4.22
CA SER A 157 -3.83 -3.46 -4.39
C SER A 157 -4.13 -1.97 -4.48
N PHE A 158 -4.97 -1.57 -5.43
CA PHE A 158 -5.60 -0.26 -5.36
C PHE A 158 -6.71 -0.28 -4.29
N TYR A 159 -6.66 0.65 -3.36
CA TYR A 159 -7.69 0.85 -2.34
C TYR A 159 -7.90 2.34 -2.09
N GLN A 160 -9.15 2.76 -1.93
CA GLN A 160 -9.51 4.17 -1.75
C GLN A 160 -8.94 4.72 -0.44
N VAL A 161 -8.24 5.85 -0.53
CA VAL A 161 -7.51 6.44 0.59
C VAL A 161 -8.38 7.22 1.58
N ASN A 162 -9.62 7.54 1.22
CA ASN A 162 -10.56 8.26 2.08
C ASN A 162 -11.77 7.37 2.40
N PRO A 163 -11.69 6.52 3.43
CA PRO A 163 -12.73 5.51 3.71
C PRO A 163 -14.10 6.12 4.00
N VAL A 164 -14.15 7.27 4.68
CA VAL A 164 -15.42 7.96 4.98
C VAL A 164 -16.13 8.41 3.69
N GLN A 165 -15.40 8.95 2.74
CA GLN A 165 -16.00 9.37 1.47
C GLN A 165 -16.24 8.18 0.54
N THR A 166 -15.42 7.14 0.61
CA THR A 166 -15.59 5.90 -0.16
C THR A 166 -16.92 5.22 0.20
N GLU A 167 -17.22 5.10 1.48
CA GLU A 167 -18.48 4.50 1.93
C GLU A 167 -19.69 5.31 1.44
N LYS A 168 -19.63 6.64 1.53
CA LYS A 168 -20.69 7.52 0.99
C LYS A 168 -20.85 7.38 -0.51
N LEU A 169 -19.73 7.35 -1.25
CA LEU A 169 -19.72 7.20 -2.71
C LEU A 169 -20.34 5.85 -3.12
N TYR A 170 -19.95 4.77 -2.46
CA TYR A 170 -20.44 3.44 -2.78
C TYR A 170 -21.91 3.26 -2.36
N SER A 171 -22.31 3.84 -1.22
CA SER A 171 -23.71 3.87 -0.82
C SER A 171 -24.58 4.63 -1.83
N GLN A 172 -24.10 5.75 -2.34
CA GLN A 172 -24.81 6.53 -3.36
C GLN A 172 -24.88 5.78 -4.70
N ALA A 173 -23.79 5.08 -5.09
CA ALA A 173 -23.80 4.23 -6.28
C ALA A 173 -24.81 3.09 -6.16
N LEU A 174 -24.88 2.46 -4.98
CA LEU A 174 -25.85 1.40 -4.69
C LEU A 174 -27.30 1.91 -4.72
N GLU A 175 -27.55 3.10 -4.19
CA GLU A 175 -28.85 3.76 -4.24
C GLU A 175 -29.27 4.06 -5.70
N TYR A 176 -28.39 4.64 -6.50
CA TYR A 176 -28.67 4.92 -7.90
C TYR A 176 -28.85 3.66 -8.75
N ALA A 177 -28.16 2.59 -8.44
CA ALA A 177 -28.35 1.31 -9.11
C ALA A 177 -29.76 0.73 -8.87
N GLY A 178 -30.43 1.10 -7.78
CA GLY A 178 -31.82 0.76 -7.50
C GLY A 178 -32.08 -0.75 -7.43
N LEU A 179 -31.11 -1.53 -7.00
CA LEU A 179 -31.13 -2.99 -7.02
C LEU A 179 -32.25 -3.54 -6.11
N LYS A 180 -32.99 -4.52 -6.62
CA LYS A 180 -34.13 -5.19 -5.96
C LYS A 180 -33.83 -6.66 -5.60
N GLY A 181 -32.67 -7.17 -6.03
CA GLY A 181 -32.22 -8.53 -5.74
C GLY A 181 -32.39 -9.52 -6.89
N ASP A 182 -32.80 -9.06 -8.06
CA ASP A 182 -32.96 -9.88 -9.28
C ASP A 182 -32.04 -9.46 -10.43
N GLU A 183 -31.27 -8.39 -10.25
CA GLU A 183 -30.40 -7.84 -11.27
C GLU A 183 -29.03 -8.53 -11.34
N THR A 184 -28.49 -8.53 -12.55
CA THR A 184 -27.09 -8.85 -12.81
C THR A 184 -26.31 -7.55 -13.05
N VAL A 185 -25.22 -7.38 -12.30
CA VAL A 185 -24.37 -6.18 -12.36
C VAL A 185 -23.02 -6.55 -12.98
N TRP A 186 -22.49 -5.66 -13.81
CA TRP A 186 -21.14 -5.74 -14.37
C TRP A 186 -20.28 -4.60 -13.84
N ASP A 187 -19.15 -4.95 -13.22
CA ASP A 187 -18.11 -4.03 -12.82
C ASP A 187 -16.90 -4.26 -13.74
N LEU A 188 -16.69 -3.36 -14.70
CA LEU A 188 -15.75 -3.55 -15.80
C LEU A 188 -14.29 -3.21 -15.45
N TYR A 189 -14.02 -2.69 -14.26
CA TYR A 189 -12.69 -2.37 -13.75
C TYR A 189 -12.63 -2.65 -12.24
N CYS A 190 -12.92 -3.89 -11.87
CA CYS A 190 -13.26 -4.22 -10.48
C CYS A 190 -12.08 -4.14 -9.50
N GLY A 191 -10.82 -4.15 -10.00
CA GLY A 191 -9.64 -4.20 -9.11
C GLY A 191 -9.73 -5.40 -8.16
N ILE A 192 -9.54 -5.13 -6.87
CA ILE A 192 -9.68 -6.14 -5.79
C ILE A 192 -11.13 -6.36 -5.35
N GLY A 193 -12.10 -5.94 -6.17
CA GLY A 193 -13.52 -6.16 -5.95
C GLY A 193 -14.20 -5.18 -5.00
N THR A 194 -13.64 -3.99 -4.76
CA THR A 194 -14.17 -3.09 -3.72
C THR A 194 -15.62 -2.69 -3.95
N ILE A 195 -15.98 -2.22 -5.14
CA ILE A 195 -17.37 -1.85 -5.44
C ILE A 195 -18.21 -3.07 -5.83
N SER A 196 -17.60 -4.07 -6.50
CA SER A 196 -18.30 -5.32 -6.86
C SER A 196 -18.91 -5.98 -5.63
N LEU A 197 -18.12 -6.20 -4.58
CA LEU A 197 -18.57 -6.85 -3.34
C LEU A 197 -19.54 -5.97 -2.54
N PHE A 198 -19.38 -4.65 -2.63
CA PHE A 198 -20.32 -3.74 -2.01
C PHE A 198 -21.71 -3.81 -2.67
N LEU A 199 -21.77 -3.93 -4.02
CA LEU A 199 -23.01 -4.09 -4.78
C LEU A 199 -23.61 -5.51 -4.64
N ALA A 200 -22.77 -6.53 -4.49
CA ALA A 200 -23.18 -7.92 -4.34
C ALA A 200 -24.09 -8.15 -3.11
N GLN A 201 -24.05 -7.27 -2.11
CA GLN A 201 -24.94 -7.31 -0.96
C GLN A 201 -26.43 -7.17 -1.35
N LYS A 202 -26.74 -6.61 -2.54
CA LYS A 202 -28.12 -6.38 -3.01
C LYS A 202 -28.38 -6.88 -4.43
N ALA A 203 -27.36 -7.24 -5.19
CA ALA A 203 -27.51 -7.81 -6.53
C ALA A 203 -27.78 -9.33 -6.44
N LYS A 204 -28.46 -9.88 -7.45
CA LYS A 204 -28.56 -11.33 -7.65
C LYS A 204 -27.22 -11.91 -8.05
N GLN A 205 -26.50 -11.23 -8.94
CA GLN A 205 -25.22 -11.67 -9.47
C GLN A 205 -24.37 -10.45 -9.83
N VAL A 206 -23.07 -10.50 -9.52
CA VAL A 206 -22.09 -9.50 -9.93
C VAL A 206 -20.96 -10.16 -10.71
N TYR A 207 -20.63 -9.59 -11.87
CA TYR A 207 -19.47 -9.99 -12.67
C TYR A 207 -18.42 -8.89 -12.61
N GLY A 208 -17.28 -9.19 -11.98
CA GLY A 208 -16.11 -8.33 -11.97
C GLY A 208 -15.19 -8.65 -13.15
N VAL A 209 -14.74 -7.62 -13.86
CA VAL A 209 -13.77 -7.73 -14.97
C VAL A 209 -12.56 -6.88 -14.63
N GLU A 210 -11.37 -7.47 -14.65
CA GLU A 210 -10.10 -6.80 -14.39
C GLU A 210 -9.01 -7.45 -15.24
N ILE A 211 -8.11 -6.63 -15.79
CA ILE A 211 -7.00 -7.09 -16.65
C ILE A 211 -5.79 -7.58 -15.84
N VAL A 212 -5.67 -7.16 -14.58
CA VAL A 212 -4.54 -7.47 -13.70
C VAL A 212 -4.83 -8.76 -12.92
N PRO A 213 -4.20 -9.91 -13.27
CA PRO A 213 -4.52 -11.19 -12.65
C PRO A 213 -4.40 -11.20 -11.12
N PRO A 214 -3.34 -10.64 -10.48
CA PRO A 214 -3.28 -10.60 -9.02
C PRO A 214 -4.43 -9.84 -8.35
N ALA A 215 -4.99 -8.81 -9.01
CA ALA A 215 -6.13 -8.09 -8.48
C ALA A 215 -7.41 -8.95 -8.51
N ILE A 216 -7.58 -9.80 -9.52
CA ILE A 216 -8.68 -10.77 -9.58
C ILE A 216 -8.54 -11.82 -8.48
N ASP A 217 -7.33 -12.28 -8.19
CA ASP A 217 -7.10 -13.24 -7.11
C ASP A 217 -7.44 -12.60 -5.77
N ASP A 218 -6.99 -11.38 -5.50
CA ASP A 218 -7.38 -10.58 -4.33
C ASP A 218 -8.92 -10.40 -4.26
N ALA A 219 -9.60 -10.15 -5.40
CA ALA A 219 -11.05 -9.99 -5.44
C ALA A 219 -11.80 -11.27 -5.04
N ARG A 220 -11.32 -12.43 -5.50
CA ARG A 220 -11.88 -13.74 -5.14
C ARG A 220 -11.68 -14.05 -3.65
N GLU A 221 -10.48 -13.77 -3.12
CA GLU A 221 -10.21 -13.94 -1.70
C GLU A 221 -11.10 -13.02 -0.86
N ASN A 222 -11.30 -11.78 -1.29
CA ASN A 222 -12.21 -10.84 -0.65
C ASN A 222 -13.66 -11.31 -0.69
N ALA A 223 -14.11 -11.92 -1.78
CA ALA A 223 -15.44 -12.52 -1.86
C ALA A 223 -15.60 -13.65 -0.84
N LEU A 224 -14.64 -14.59 -0.81
CA LEU A 224 -14.62 -15.70 0.15
C LEU A 224 -14.59 -15.21 1.60
N LEU A 225 -13.80 -14.19 1.91
CA LEU A 225 -13.68 -13.59 3.24
C LEU A 225 -15.03 -13.07 3.78
N ASN A 226 -15.91 -12.65 2.89
CA ASN A 226 -17.24 -12.12 3.22
C ASN A 226 -18.37 -13.12 2.99
N GLY A 227 -18.09 -14.34 2.55
CA GLY A 227 -19.13 -15.33 2.20
C GLY A 227 -20.02 -14.88 1.04
N ILE A 228 -19.47 -14.09 0.12
CA ILE A 228 -20.17 -13.59 -1.08
C ILE A 228 -19.89 -14.57 -2.22
N GLU A 229 -20.94 -15.20 -2.73
CA GLU A 229 -20.86 -16.24 -3.77
C GLU A 229 -21.51 -15.81 -5.10
N ASN A 230 -22.17 -14.68 -5.14
CA ASN A 230 -22.95 -14.14 -6.25
C ASN A 230 -22.24 -13.10 -7.10
#